data_db283aa508168e57db986a3ee4cbcba6
#
_entry.id   db283aa508168e57db986a3ee4cbcba6
#
_cell.length_a   1.000
_cell.length_b   1.000
_cell.length_c   1.000
_cell.angle_alpha   90.00
_cell.angle_beta   90.00
_cell.angle_gamma   90.00
#
_symmetry.space_group_name_H-M   'P 1'
#
loop_
_entity.id
_entity.type
_entity.pdbx_description
1 polymer ?
#
loop_
_entity_poly.entity_id
_entity_poly.type
_entity_poly.pdbx_seq_one_letter_code
_entity_poly.pdbx_strand_id
1 'polypeptide(L)'
;KDVKKKVLAYTQDTHVSVLPRKKKLNSDITFENVTFKRKSFALESINLTIKKGMKYAVVGHSGAGKSTLFKLIMGYEKNSSGVIRLDGEDIKNYDISELISYTDQNEHIYRAGIVDNITVFHSYPMDGIDSVGKNIWPEFFEGIFNRKEKECQRFSGGEKQAVAFLRMAAKNAE
;
A
#
# COMPACT_ATOMS: atom_id res chain seq x y z
N LYS A 1 -12.80 -30.29 10.83
CA LYS A 1 -12.80 -30.93 9.47
C LYS A 1 -13.36 -30.00 8.38
N ASP A 2 -14.30 -29.08 8.68
CA ASP A 2 -14.93 -28.21 7.67
C ASP A 2 -14.07 -27.06 7.18
N VAL A 3 -13.21 -26.49 8.03
CA VAL A 3 -12.34 -25.36 7.64
C VAL A 3 -11.29 -25.81 6.60
N LYS A 4 -10.72 -27.00 6.79
CA LYS A 4 -9.75 -27.57 5.84
C LYS A 4 -10.37 -27.87 4.47
N LYS A 5 -11.65 -28.31 4.44
CA LYS A 5 -12.40 -28.51 3.19
C LYS A 5 -12.71 -27.18 2.48
N LYS A 6 -13.06 -26.13 3.23
CA LYS A 6 -13.32 -24.79 2.65
C LYS A 6 -12.04 -24.15 2.10
N VAL A 7 -10.90 -24.28 2.80
CA VAL A 7 -9.62 -23.78 2.30
C VAL A 7 -9.17 -24.55 1.05
N LEU A 8 -9.30 -25.87 1.01
CA LEU A 8 -8.99 -26.69 -0.18
C LEU A 8 -9.92 -26.39 -1.36
N ALA A 9 -11.22 -26.15 -1.13
CA ALA A 9 -12.14 -25.73 -2.19
C ALA A 9 -11.75 -24.35 -2.77
N TYR A 10 -11.31 -23.41 -1.91
CA TYR A 10 -10.83 -22.09 -2.36
C TYR A 10 -9.55 -22.18 -3.20
N THR A 11 -8.69 -23.18 -2.95
CA THR A 11 -7.44 -23.36 -3.70
C THR A 11 -7.62 -24.18 -4.99
N GLN A 12 -8.71 -24.91 -5.16
CA GLN A 12 -8.97 -25.73 -6.35
C GLN A 12 -9.76 -25.01 -7.46
N ASP A 13 -10.51 -23.93 -7.13
CA ASP A 13 -11.36 -23.20 -8.10
C ASP A 13 -10.73 -21.91 -8.64
N THR A 14 -9.53 -21.54 -8.22
CA THR A 14 -8.83 -20.41 -8.79
C THR A 14 -7.77 -20.87 -9.78
N HIS A 15 -8.10 -20.89 -11.06
CA HIS A 15 -7.13 -20.49 -12.08
C HIS A 15 -6.71 -19.05 -11.75
N VAL A 16 -5.80 -18.90 -10.79
CA VAL A 16 -5.10 -17.65 -10.56
C VAL A 16 -4.27 -17.44 -11.82
N SER A 17 -4.80 -16.67 -12.76
CA SER A 17 -3.97 -16.14 -13.83
C SER A 17 -2.86 -15.36 -13.16
N VAL A 18 -1.65 -15.94 -13.16
CA VAL A 18 -0.48 -15.27 -12.62
C VAL A 18 -0.20 -14.12 -13.57
N LEU A 19 -0.67 -12.92 -13.21
CA LEU A 19 -0.37 -11.72 -13.96
C LEU A 19 1.15 -11.47 -13.94
N PRO A 20 1.72 -11.01 -15.05
CA PRO A 20 3.14 -10.64 -15.07
C PRO A 20 3.39 -9.53 -14.04
N ARG A 21 4.45 -9.67 -13.25
CA ARG A 21 4.83 -8.69 -12.24
C ARG A 21 5.47 -7.47 -12.87
N LYS A 22 4.94 -6.30 -12.58
CA LYS A 22 5.54 -5.02 -12.92
C LYS A 22 6.34 -4.52 -11.72
N LYS A 23 7.68 -4.43 -11.88
CA LYS A 23 8.59 -4.07 -10.80
C LYS A 23 9.08 -2.63 -10.86
N LYS A 24 8.78 -1.90 -11.93
CA LYS A 24 9.31 -0.57 -12.17
C LYS A 24 8.31 0.31 -12.91
N LEU A 25 8.13 1.53 -12.43
CA LEU A 25 7.47 2.61 -13.14
C LEU A 25 8.51 3.33 -14.00
N ASN A 26 8.27 3.45 -15.30
CA ASN A 26 9.20 4.14 -16.22
C ASN A 26 8.80 5.60 -16.47
N SER A 27 7.51 5.89 -16.62
CA SER A 27 6.98 7.19 -17.00
C SER A 27 5.92 7.71 -16.04
N ASP A 28 4.74 7.11 -16.04
CA ASP A 28 3.60 7.64 -15.33
C ASP A 28 2.49 6.60 -15.06
N ILE A 29 1.54 7.04 -14.21
CA ILE A 29 0.24 6.38 -14.05
C ILE A 29 -0.80 7.38 -14.54
N THR A 30 -1.64 6.98 -15.51
CA THR A 30 -2.69 7.82 -16.07
C THR A 30 -4.08 7.27 -15.78
N PHE A 31 -5.01 8.16 -15.49
CA PHE A 31 -6.44 7.90 -15.39
C PHE A 31 -7.09 8.51 -16.63
N GLU A 32 -7.82 7.72 -17.39
CA GLU A 32 -8.53 8.14 -18.60
C GLU A 32 -10.03 7.92 -18.40
N ASN A 33 -10.77 9.01 -18.15
CA ASN A 33 -12.21 9.01 -17.91
C ASN A 33 -12.67 7.98 -16.87
N VAL A 34 -11.88 7.79 -15.81
CA VAL A 34 -12.14 6.79 -14.79
C VAL A 34 -13.34 7.20 -13.95
N THR A 35 -14.33 6.33 -13.91
CA THR A 35 -15.52 6.46 -13.06
C THR A 35 -15.58 5.32 -12.07
N PHE A 36 -15.88 5.62 -10.82
CA PHE A 36 -16.15 4.66 -9.76
C PHE A 36 -17.49 4.98 -9.11
N LYS A 37 -18.37 4.00 -8.99
CA LYS A 37 -19.69 4.16 -8.35
C LYS A 37 -19.90 3.13 -7.26
N ARG A 38 -20.38 3.59 -6.11
CA ARG A 38 -20.76 2.76 -4.97
C ARG A 38 -21.98 3.39 -4.29
N LYS A 39 -23.08 2.65 -4.19
CA LYS A 39 -24.38 3.06 -3.61
C LYS A 39 -24.67 4.57 -3.51
N SER A 40 -24.02 5.29 -2.61
CA SER A 40 -24.21 6.72 -2.33
C SER A 40 -23.01 7.60 -2.68
N PHE A 41 -21.98 7.07 -3.35
CA PHE A 41 -20.74 7.78 -3.66
C PHE A 41 -20.28 7.49 -5.09
N ALA A 42 -19.84 8.53 -5.77
CA ALA A 42 -19.25 8.41 -7.11
C ALA A 42 -18.02 9.32 -7.26
N LEU A 43 -17.02 8.80 -7.96
CA LEU A 43 -15.98 9.59 -8.63
C LEU A 43 -16.31 9.51 -10.12
N GLU A 44 -16.45 10.63 -10.80
CA GLU A 44 -16.89 10.65 -12.19
C GLU A 44 -15.85 11.29 -13.11
N SER A 45 -15.55 10.59 -14.20
CA SER A 45 -14.70 11.07 -15.30
C SER A 45 -13.34 11.63 -14.84
N ILE A 46 -12.69 10.93 -13.93
CA ILE A 46 -11.37 11.33 -13.43
C ILE A 46 -10.35 11.21 -14.56
N ASN A 47 -9.69 12.32 -14.84
CA ASN A 47 -8.55 12.42 -15.74
C ASN A 47 -7.37 12.96 -14.93
N LEU A 48 -6.31 12.17 -14.78
CA LEU A 48 -5.17 12.49 -13.94
C LEU A 48 -3.93 11.80 -14.49
N THR A 49 -2.79 12.50 -14.45
CA THR A 49 -1.49 11.91 -14.76
C THR A 49 -0.56 12.09 -13.57
N ILE A 50 -0.04 10.99 -13.06
CA ILE A 50 0.93 10.92 -11.96
C ILE A 50 2.27 10.54 -12.58
N LYS A 51 3.18 11.50 -12.73
CA LYS A 51 4.50 11.30 -13.35
C LYS A 51 5.48 10.71 -12.34
N LYS A 52 6.35 9.82 -12.81
CA LYS A 52 7.46 9.27 -12.03
C LYS A 52 8.32 10.37 -11.42
N GLY A 53 8.75 10.18 -10.17
CA GLY A 53 9.64 11.09 -9.44
C GLY A 53 8.97 12.36 -8.93
N MET A 54 7.71 12.61 -9.26
CA MET A 54 6.97 13.76 -8.77
C MET A 54 6.25 13.45 -7.46
N LYS A 55 6.10 14.44 -6.60
CA LYS A 55 5.32 14.35 -5.37
C LYS A 55 3.96 15.02 -5.56
N TYR A 56 2.90 14.33 -5.21
CA TYR A 56 1.53 14.81 -5.35
C TYR A 56 0.82 14.83 -4.00
N ALA A 57 0.07 15.88 -3.74
CA ALA A 57 -0.85 15.98 -2.61
C ALA A 57 -2.29 15.95 -3.12
N VAL A 58 -3.08 14.98 -2.66
CA VAL A 58 -4.52 14.91 -2.97
C VAL A 58 -5.28 15.57 -1.84
N VAL A 59 -5.88 16.73 -2.10
CA VAL A 59 -6.61 17.54 -1.12
C VAL A 59 -8.12 17.51 -1.40
N GLY A 60 -8.92 17.69 -0.36
CA GLY A 60 -10.37 17.72 -0.44
C GLY A 60 -11.02 17.42 0.91
N HIS A 61 -12.32 17.70 1.05
CA HIS A 61 -13.09 17.42 2.27
C HIS A 61 -13.15 15.91 2.59
N SER A 62 -13.57 15.56 3.80
CA SER A 62 -13.81 14.16 4.17
C SER A 62 -14.90 13.57 3.27
N GLY A 63 -14.70 12.33 2.79
CA GLY A 63 -15.62 11.69 1.85
C GLY A 63 -15.44 12.07 0.37
N ALA A 64 -14.55 13.01 0.02
CA ALA A 64 -14.30 13.40 -1.38
C ALA A 64 -13.72 12.31 -2.29
N GLY A 65 -13.40 11.12 -1.74
CA GLY A 65 -12.89 9.99 -2.52
C GLY A 65 -11.38 9.87 -2.62
N LYS A 66 -10.62 10.64 -1.85
CA LYS A 66 -9.14 10.58 -1.85
C LYS A 66 -8.61 9.16 -1.66
N SER A 67 -9.07 8.47 -0.63
CA SER A 67 -8.67 7.07 -0.37
C SER A 67 -9.17 6.10 -1.45
N THR A 68 -10.30 6.40 -2.08
CA THR A 68 -10.82 5.60 -3.19
C THR A 68 -9.91 5.69 -4.42
N LEU A 69 -9.35 6.88 -4.70
CA LEU A 69 -8.40 7.06 -5.78
C LEU A 69 -7.17 6.14 -5.62
N PHE A 70 -6.59 6.10 -4.41
CA PHE A 70 -5.47 5.19 -4.12
C PHE A 70 -5.89 3.71 -4.22
N LYS A 71 -7.07 3.34 -3.73
CA LYS A 71 -7.58 1.97 -3.82
C LYS A 71 -7.81 1.51 -5.26
N LEU A 72 -8.18 2.42 -6.15
CA LEU A 72 -8.30 2.15 -7.59
C LEU A 72 -6.94 1.85 -8.22
N ILE A 73 -5.89 2.63 -7.88
CA ILE A 73 -4.52 2.38 -8.36
C ILE A 73 -4.05 1.00 -7.89
N MET A 74 -4.27 0.67 -6.62
CA MET A 74 -3.84 -0.61 -6.03
C MET A 74 -4.69 -1.81 -6.43
N GLY A 75 -5.76 -1.60 -7.21
CA GLY A 75 -6.67 -2.67 -7.61
C GLY A 75 -7.57 -3.21 -6.49
N TYR A 76 -7.60 -2.55 -5.32
CA TYR A 76 -8.52 -2.92 -4.21
C TYR A 76 -9.98 -2.56 -4.52
N GLU A 77 -10.19 -1.59 -5.38
CA GLU A 77 -11.50 -1.24 -5.94
C GLU A 77 -11.43 -1.32 -7.47
N LYS A 78 -12.55 -1.65 -8.10
CA LYS A 78 -12.66 -1.72 -9.55
C LYS A 78 -13.41 -0.50 -10.07
N ASN A 79 -12.86 0.19 -11.06
CA ASN A 79 -13.56 1.27 -11.75
C ASN A 79 -14.78 0.73 -12.53
N SER A 80 -15.84 1.53 -12.58
CA SER A 80 -17.07 1.21 -13.34
C SER A 80 -16.89 1.44 -14.84
N SER A 81 -16.09 2.45 -15.20
CA SER A 81 -15.70 2.76 -16.59
C SER A 81 -14.38 3.50 -16.64
N GLY A 82 -13.84 3.72 -17.84
CA GLY A 82 -12.52 4.30 -18.04
C GLY A 82 -11.39 3.30 -17.79
N VAL A 83 -10.15 3.74 -17.95
CA VAL A 83 -8.96 2.89 -17.81
C VAL A 83 -7.90 3.60 -16.98
N ILE A 84 -7.19 2.83 -16.16
CA ILE A 84 -5.98 3.27 -15.46
C ILE A 84 -4.81 2.60 -16.16
N ARG A 85 -3.85 3.41 -16.64
CA ARG A 85 -2.66 2.90 -17.33
C ARG A 85 -1.41 3.10 -16.48
N LEU A 86 -0.52 2.16 -16.60
CA LEU A 86 0.83 2.18 -16.06
C LEU A 86 1.81 2.15 -17.24
N ASP A 87 2.56 3.23 -17.45
CA ASP A 87 3.45 3.37 -18.61
C ASP A 87 2.72 3.13 -19.96
N GLY A 88 1.46 3.60 -20.09
CA GLY A 88 0.64 3.45 -21.28
C GLY A 88 -0.15 2.13 -21.40
N GLU A 89 0.09 1.14 -20.54
CA GLU A 89 -0.58 -0.16 -20.55
C GLU A 89 -1.63 -0.26 -19.45
N ASP A 90 -2.73 -1.00 -19.67
CA ASP A 90 -3.78 -1.16 -18.63
C ASP A 90 -3.19 -1.83 -17.38
N ILE A 91 -3.29 -1.15 -16.25
CA ILE A 91 -2.77 -1.60 -14.95
C ILE A 91 -3.33 -2.97 -14.52
N LYS A 92 -4.51 -3.33 -15.01
CA LYS A 92 -5.16 -4.62 -14.72
C LYS A 92 -4.43 -5.82 -15.30
N ASN A 93 -3.52 -5.59 -16.25
CA ASN A 93 -2.73 -6.64 -16.88
C ASN A 93 -1.51 -7.05 -16.04
N TYR A 94 -1.27 -6.40 -14.92
CA TYR A 94 -0.07 -6.58 -14.10
C TYR A 94 -0.36 -6.84 -12.64
N ASP A 95 0.48 -7.66 -12.01
CA ASP A 95 0.66 -7.67 -10.56
C ASP A 95 1.61 -6.52 -10.18
N ILE A 96 1.05 -5.50 -9.53
CA ILE A 96 1.76 -4.28 -9.11
C ILE A 96 2.13 -4.30 -7.63
N SER A 97 1.97 -5.43 -6.96
CA SER A 97 2.18 -5.56 -5.52
C SER A 97 3.60 -5.22 -5.08
N GLU A 98 4.60 -5.43 -5.95
CA GLU A 98 6.00 -5.06 -5.68
C GLU A 98 6.32 -3.61 -6.07
N LEU A 99 5.51 -2.99 -6.93
CA LEU A 99 5.73 -1.63 -7.42
C LEU A 99 5.21 -0.57 -6.46
N ILE A 100 4.07 -0.81 -5.82
CA ILE A 100 3.37 0.17 -4.99
C ILE A 100 3.41 -0.25 -3.53
N SER A 101 3.77 0.69 -2.67
CA SER A 101 3.62 0.58 -1.23
C SER A 101 2.59 1.59 -0.73
N TYR A 102 1.76 1.18 0.20
CA TYR A 102 0.68 2.00 0.73
C TYR A 102 0.60 1.86 2.25
N THR A 103 0.32 2.95 2.92
CA THR A 103 0.00 2.95 4.35
C THR A 103 -1.34 3.65 4.56
N ASP A 104 -2.22 3.05 5.36
CA ASP A 104 -3.53 3.61 5.71
C ASP A 104 -3.44 4.37 7.04
N GLN A 105 -4.48 5.13 7.35
CA GLN A 105 -4.61 5.85 8.62
C GLN A 105 -4.66 4.90 9.83
N ASN A 106 -5.26 3.72 9.67
CA ASN A 106 -5.41 2.69 10.70
C ASN A 106 -4.62 1.43 10.32
N GLU A 107 -3.31 1.53 10.33
CA GLU A 107 -2.44 0.41 10.01
C GLU A 107 -2.48 -0.71 11.05
N HIS A 108 -2.46 -1.94 10.57
CA HIS A 108 -2.38 -3.10 11.43
C HIS A 108 -0.98 -3.22 12.04
N ILE A 109 -0.95 -3.26 13.38
CA ILE A 109 0.27 -3.50 14.15
C ILE A 109 0.18 -4.90 14.78
N TYR A 110 1.12 -5.75 14.44
CA TYR A 110 1.20 -7.12 14.96
C TYR A 110 1.61 -7.14 16.43
N ARG A 111 1.18 -8.19 17.14
CA ARG A 111 1.65 -8.50 18.52
C ARG A 111 3.08 -9.05 18.48
N ALA A 112 4.01 -8.22 18.06
CA ALA A 112 5.40 -8.57 17.83
C ALA A 112 6.30 -7.37 18.09
N GLY A 113 7.60 -7.60 18.06
CA GLY A 113 8.62 -6.57 18.18
C GLY A 113 8.61 -5.60 16.99
N ILE A 114 9.40 -4.53 17.12
CA ILE A 114 9.47 -3.49 16.10
C ILE A 114 10.04 -4.02 14.78
N VAL A 115 11.09 -4.84 14.83
CA VAL A 115 11.71 -5.43 13.64
C VAL A 115 10.73 -6.29 12.87
N ASP A 116 10.00 -7.19 13.57
CA ASP A 116 8.99 -8.03 12.94
C ASP A 116 7.84 -7.23 12.32
N ASN A 117 7.46 -6.13 12.98
CA ASN A 117 6.45 -5.23 12.45
C ASN A 117 6.89 -4.48 11.21
N ILE A 118 8.13 -4.02 11.15
CA ILE A 118 8.69 -3.29 10.00
C ILE A 118 8.93 -4.26 8.84
N THR A 119 9.59 -5.39 9.11
CA THR A 119 9.99 -6.35 8.07
C THR A 119 8.89 -7.33 7.68
N VAL A 120 7.72 -7.26 8.32
CA VAL A 120 6.65 -8.25 8.19
C VAL A 120 7.20 -9.67 8.38
N PHE A 121 7.72 -9.90 9.60
CA PHE A 121 8.36 -11.17 9.97
C PHE A 121 9.48 -11.60 9.00
N HIS A 122 10.40 -10.68 8.74
CA HIS A 122 11.56 -10.86 7.84
C HIS A 122 11.21 -11.09 6.35
N SER A 123 9.97 -10.76 5.94
CA SER A 123 9.59 -10.76 4.52
C SER A 123 10.25 -9.64 3.72
N TYR A 124 10.64 -8.54 4.40
CA TYR A 124 11.35 -7.41 3.82
C TYR A 124 12.68 -7.19 4.53
N PRO A 125 13.72 -6.69 3.84
CA PRO A 125 15.01 -6.40 4.46
C PRO A 125 14.93 -5.20 5.42
N MET A 126 15.85 -5.15 6.38
CA MET A 126 16.05 -3.97 7.23
C MET A 126 17.02 -2.95 6.61
N ASP A 127 17.67 -3.31 5.50
CA ASP A 127 18.69 -2.49 4.87
C ASP A 127 18.14 -1.10 4.48
N GLY A 128 18.83 -0.07 4.90
CA GLY A 128 18.43 1.32 4.63
C GLY A 128 17.35 1.89 5.57
N ILE A 129 16.65 1.09 6.36
CA ILE A 129 15.64 1.57 7.31
C ILE A 129 16.24 2.51 8.34
N ASP A 130 17.43 2.20 8.85
CA ASP A 130 18.17 3.07 9.78
C ASP A 130 18.44 4.45 9.18
N SER A 131 18.84 4.49 7.91
CA SER A 131 19.07 5.74 7.19
C SER A 131 17.78 6.54 7.02
N VAL A 132 16.70 5.89 6.59
CA VAL A 132 15.38 6.53 6.44
C VAL A 132 14.87 7.05 7.77
N GLY A 133 14.88 6.23 8.81
CA GLY A 133 14.38 6.62 10.14
C GLY A 133 15.17 7.75 10.77
N LYS A 134 16.50 7.69 10.75
CA LYS A 134 17.38 8.74 11.28
C LYS A 134 17.30 10.06 10.50
N ASN A 135 17.10 10.01 9.19
CA ASN A 135 16.97 11.21 8.37
C ASN A 135 15.61 11.92 8.55
N ILE A 136 14.53 11.16 8.80
CA ILE A 136 13.19 11.73 8.90
C ILE A 136 12.83 12.10 10.34
N TRP A 137 13.15 11.24 11.31
CA TRP A 137 12.81 11.43 12.73
C TRP A 137 13.90 10.90 13.65
N PRO A 138 15.08 11.52 13.75
CA PRO A 138 16.24 10.96 14.45
C PRO A 138 15.93 10.61 15.91
N GLU A 139 15.42 11.55 16.70
CA GLU A 139 15.13 11.32 18.12
C GLU A 139 14.01 10.29 18.34
N PHE A 140 12.99 10.34 17.51
CA PHE A 140 11.86 9.42 17.57
C PHE A 140 12.27 8.00 17.17
N PHE A 141 13.09 7.88 16.12
CA PHE A 141 13.60 6.61 15.63
C PHE A 141 14.46 5.90 16.70
N GLU A 142 15.42 6.62 17.29
CA GLU A 142 16.25 6.10 18.39
C GLU A 142 15.40 5.76 19.62
N GLY A 143 14.44 6.60 19.97
CA GLY A 143 13.52 6.37 21.07
C GLY A 143 12.68 5.09 20.91
N ILE A 144 12.21 4.78 19.71
CA ILE A 144 11.45 3.56 19.42
C ILE A 144 12.35 2.31 19.49
N PHE A 145 13.53 2.35 18.84
CA PHE A 145 14.41 1.20 18.78
C PHE A 145 15.12 0.88 20.11
N ASN A 146 15.36 1.89 20.94
CA ASN A 146 15.94 1.71 22.27
C ASN A 146 14.92 1.22 23.31
N ARG A 147 13.63 1.20 23.01
CA ARG A 147 12.64 0.63 23.92
C ARG A 147 12.78 -0.88 23.97
N LYS A 148 13.01 -1.38 25.19
CA LYS A 148 12.98 -2.82 25.50
C LYS A 148 11.57 -3.43 25.42
N GLU A 149 10.56 -2.65 25.07
CA GLU A 149 9.17 -3.11 24.94
C GLU A 149 9.04 -4.04 23.74
N LYS A 150 8.73 -5.27 24.05
CA LYS A 150 8.65 -6.35 23.07
C LYS A 150 7.46 -6.26 22.12
N GLU A 151 6.44 -5.44 22.42
CA GLU A 151 5.20 -5.42 21.65
C GLU A 151 4.80 -4.01 21.21
N CYS A 152 4.80 -3.78 19.90
CA CYS A 152 4.37 -2.50 19.31
C CYS A 152 2.89 -2.16 19.56
N GLN A 153 2.09 -3.07 20.08
CA GLN A 153 0.69 -2.78 20.43
C GLN A 153 0.52 -1.71 21.51
N ARG A 154 1.51 -1.57 22.39
CA ARG A 154 1.54 -0.57 23.46
C ARG A 154 1.98 0.82 22.99
N PHE A 155 2.37 0.93 21.74
CA PHE A 155 2.78 2.19 21.14
C PHE A 155 1.61 3.16 21.04
N SER A 156 1.89 4.46 21.17
CA SER A 156 0.93 5.53 20.88
C SER A 156 0.50 5.50 19.39
N GLY A 157 -0.56 6.22 19.06
CA GLY A 157 -1.04 6.32 17.67
C GLY A 157 0.05 6.80 16.70
N GLY A 158 0.81 7.83 17.09
CA GLY A 158 1.91 8.36 16.27
C GLY A 158 3.06 7.36 16.09
N GLU A 159 3.43 6.62 17.14
CA GLU A 159 4.46 5.58 17.07
C GLU A 159 4.03 4.42 16.16
N LYS A 160 2.75 4.03 16.22
CA LYS A 160 2.19 3.02 15.31
C LYS A 160 2.23 3.47 13.85
N GLN A 161 1.89 4.74 13.60
CA GLN A 161 1.99 5.30 12.25
C GLN A 161 3.44 5.33 11.76
N ALA A 162 4.40 5.65 12.61
CA ALA A 162 5.81 5.61 12.23
C ALA A 162 6.31 4.20 11.94
N VAL A 163 5.90 3.19 12.72
CA VAL A 163 6.20 1.77 12.40
C VAL A 163 5.61 1.38 11.05
N ALA A 164 4.38 1.80 10.76
CA ALA A 164 3.73 1.55 9.47
C ALA A 164 4.46 2.24 8.31
N PHE A 165 4.94 3.47 8.51
CA PHE A 165 5.76 4.18 7.53
C PHE A 165 7.10 3.48 7.28
N LEU A 166 7.80 3.05 8.33
CA LEU A 166 9.04 2.29 8.19
C LEU A 166 8.82 0.94 7.48
N ARG A 167 7.69 0.27 7.73
CA ARG A 167 7.28 -0.92 6.97
C ARG A 167 7.09 -0.62 5.48
N MET A 168 6.47 0.50 5.16
CA MET A 168 6.32 0.94 3.78
C MET A 168 7.69 1.18 3.13
N ALA A 169 8.62 1.81 3.84
CA ALA A 169 9.99 2.02 3.36
C ALA A 169 10.77 0.70 3.22
N ALA A 170 10.59 -0.26 4.13
CA ALA A 170 11.24 -1.58 4.07
C ALA A 170 10.85 -2.38 2.82
N LYS A 171 9.64 -2.17 2.31
CA LYS A 171 9.17 -2.81 1.08
C LYS A 171 9.93 -2.33 -0.15
N ASN A 172 10.61 -1.18 -0.07
CA ASN A 172 11.41 -0.59 -1.15
C ASN A 172 10.67 -0.53 -2.50
N ALA A 173 9.38 -0.17 -2.46
CA ALA A 173 8.57 0.08 -3.65
C ALA A 173 8.91 1.45 -4.26
N GLU A 174 8.78 1.58 -5.58
CA GLU A 174 9.03 2.83 -6.32
C GLU A 174 7.93 3.91 -6.12
#